data_10b49ccb5748010889cc7102661b1bc5
#
_entry.id   10b49ccb5748010889cc7102661b1bc5
#
_cell.length_a   1.000
_cell.length_b   1.000
_cell.length_c   1.000
_cell.angle_alpha   90.00
_cell.angle_beta   90.00
_cell.angle_gamma   90.00
#
_symmetry.space_group_name_H-M   'P 1'
#
loop_
_entity.id
_entity.type
_entity.pdbx_description
1 polymer ?
#
loop_
_entity_poly.entity_id
_entity_poly.type
_entity_poly.pdbx_seq_one_letter_code
_entity_poly.pdbx_strand_id
1 'polypeptide(L)'
;VDFVHQYELVLPSEACRAMQKSIVVISLLTLVGAYSPAQSATWQPPPGHVQVPIWPGAVPDALPNAKPESVLPGSATVTDVTQPTMTVYAPAGRNTGAAVVVFPGGGYKVLAMDLEGTEICDWLTSRGVTCVLLKYRVPNSGPTWEKGQRHYPKVQTALQDAQRTLGLVRQHAAQWHVDPHKIGVIGFSAGGHLVAALSTHFSQRTYAPVDDADKLSCRPDFAMALYPGHLWVHEDEDKATRNEADMSLRPDIHVSADTPPTFLLQAEDDHVDGVEQSLVYYIALQKAGVPTEMHLYAQGSHAFGLRPTKFPISHWPVLAEQWLHTIGVLDPQKDN
;
A
#
# COMPACT_ATOMS: atom_id res chain seq x y z
N VAL A 1 28.09 4.66 -46.25
CA VAL A 1 28.04 3.84 -47.46
C VAL A 1 26.59 3.45 -47.64
N ASP A 2 25.98 4.17 -48.60
CA ASP A 2 24.58 4.05 -49.00
C ASP A 2 24.29 2.76 -49.72
N PHE A 3 23.08 2.20 -49.56
CA PHE A 3 22.40 1.43 -50.57
C PHE A 3 20.89 1.66 -50.48
N VAL A 4 20.42 2.53 -51.40
CA VAL A 4 19.02 2.66 -51.80
C VAL A 4 18.77 1.69 -52.93
N HIS A 5 17.73 0.84 -52.82
CA HIS A 5 17.21 0.08 -53.95
C HIS A 5 15.78 0.52 -54.24
N GLN A 6 15.65 1.21 -55.38
CA GLN A 6 14.41 1.50 -56.10
C GLN A 6 13.90 0.22 -56.77
N TYR A 7 12.62 -0.07 -56.69
CA TYR A 7 11.92 -0.95 -57.64
C TYR A 7 10.84 -0.15 -58.36
N GLU A 8 11.07 0.03 -59.67
CA GLU A 8 10.09 0.54 -60.63
C GLU A 8 9.03 -0.54 -60.91
N LEU A 9 7.76 -0.11 -60.89
CA LEU A 9 6.63 -0.89 -61.38
C LEU A 9 6.35 -0.51 -62.86
N VAL A 10 6.53 -1.49 -63.74
CA VAL A 10 6.16 -1.44 -65.15
C VAL A 10 4.68 -1.74 -65.30
N LEU A 11 3.93 -0.84 -65.94
CA LEU A 11 2.54 -1.06 -66.37
C LEU A 11 2.55 -1.59 -67.81
N PRO A 12 1.71 -2.56 -68.18
CA PRO A 12 1.39 -2.85 -69.59
C PRO A 12 0.09 -2.14 -70.04
N SER A 13 0.15 -1.68 -71.27
CA SER A 13 -0.80 -0.91 -72.04
C SER A 13 -2.05 -1.70 -72.49
N GLU A 14 -3.15 -0.94 -72.57
CA GLU A 14 -4.26 -0.96 -73.52
C GLU A 14 -4.78 -2.27 -74.18
N ALA A 15 -6.07 -2.56 -73.93
CA ALA A 15 -7.00 -2.87 -75.02
C ALA A 15 -8.50 -2.76 -74.59
N CYS A 16 -9.14 -1.81 -75.13
CA CYS A 16 -10.45 -1.76 -75.84
C CYS A 16 -11.76 -2.20 -75.17
N ARG A 17 -12.60 -1.21 -74.95
CA ARG A 17 -14.05 -1.08 -75.22
C ARG A 17 -15.01 -2.23 -74.97
N ALA A 18 -16.01 -2.05 -74.10
CA ALA A 18 -17.37 -1.65 -74.47
C ALA A 18 -18.34 -1.75 -73.24
N MET A 19 -19.02 -0.68 -73.00
CA MET A 19 -20.42 -0.54 -72.61
C MET A 19 -21.01 -1.55 -71.60
N GLN A 20 -21.34 -1.06 -70.39
CA GLN A 20 -22.76 -1.03 -69.95
C GLN A 20 -22.87 -0.22 -68.63
N LYS A 21 -23.74 0.78 -68.65
CA LYS A 21 -24.08 1.61 -67.50
C LYS A 21 -24.89 0.78 -66.50
N SER A 22 -24.33 0.49 -65.37
CA SER A 22 -25.13 0.08 -64.19
C SER A 22 -24.68 1.01 -63.05
N ILE A 23 -25.60 1.86 -62.62
CA ILE A 23 -25.45 2.72 -61.48
C ILE A 23 -25.54 1.84 -60.24
N VAL A 24 -24.42 1.48 -59.64
CA VAL A 24 -24.38 0.87 -58.30
C VAL A 24 -24.29 2.01 -57.30
N VAL A 25 -25.40 2.31 -56.63
CA VAL A 25 -25.41 3.18 -55.47
C VAL A 25 -24.75 2.41 -54.31
N ILE A 26 -23.45 2.65 -54.11
CA ILE A 26 -22.77 2.17 -52.87
C ILE A 26 -23.18 3.10 -51.74
N SER A 27 -24.17 2.65 -50.95
CA SER A 27 -24.46 3.29 -49.66
C SER A 27 -23.26 3.04 -48.73
N LEU A 28 -22.41 4.06 -48.57
CA LEU A 28 -21.36 4.09 -47.54
C LEU A 28 -22.06 4.20 -46.16
N LEU A 29 -22.38 3.06 -45.55
CA LEU A 29 -22.67 3.03 -44.11
C LEU A 29 -21.39 3.37 -43.38
N THR A 30 -21.24 4.63 -43.00
CA THR A 30 -20.23 5.04 -41.99
C THR A 30 -20.65 4.42 -40.65
N LEU A 31 -20.03 3.29 -40.31
CA LEU A 31 -20.02 2.81 -38.93
C LEU A 31 -19.26 3.87 -38.12
N VAL A 32 -19.98 4.82 -37.55
CA VAL A 32 -19.46 5.63 -36.44
C VAL A 32 -19.43 4.67 -35.26
N GLY A 33 -18.30 3.99 -35.12
CA GLY A 33 -17.98 3.27 -33.91
C GLY A 33 -17.99 4.29 -32.77
N ALA A 34 -18.99 4.23 -31.92
CA ALA A 34 -19.00 4.98 -30.68
C ALA A 34 -17.77 4.54 -29.89
N TYR A 35 -16.73 5.37 -29.89
CA TYR A 35 -15.65 5.28 -28.92
C TYR A 35 -16.27 5.58 -27.56
N SER A 36 -16.75 4.54 -26.88
CA SER A 36 -16.96 4.64 -25.45
C SER A 36 -15.56 4.80 -24.84
N PRO A 37 -15.28 5.90 -24.12
CA PRO A 37 -14.04 5.97 -23.38
C PRO A 37 -14.03 4.75 -22.47
N ALA A 38 -12.97 3.96 -22.54
CA ALA A 38 -12.78 2.84 -21.64
C ALA A 38 -12.86 3.41 -20.22
N GLN A 39 -13.92 3.06 -19.52
CA GLN A 39 -14.10 3.45 -18.13
C GLN A 39 -12.89 2.86 -17.39
N SER A 40 -12.09 3.70 -16.75
CA SER A 40 -10.92 3.24 -16.00
C SER A 40 -11.40 2.20 -14.99
N ALA A 41 -10.87 0.98 -15.10
CA ALA A 41 -11.31 -0.10 -14.24
C ALA A 41 -10.97 0.27 -12.78
N THR A 42 -11.95 0.17 -11.88
CA THR A 42 -11.70 0.24 -10.44
C THR A 42 -11.10 -1.08 -9.98
N TRP A 43 -10.19 -1.03 -9.02
CA TRP A 43 -9.60 -2.24 -8.48
C TRP A 43 -10.65 -3.13 -7.80
N GLN A 44 -10.59 -4.42 -8.07
CA GLN A 44 -11.44 -5.43 -7.45
C GLN A 44 -10.56 -6.50 -6.78
N PRO A 45 -10.95 -7.00 -5.61
CA PRO A 45 -10.26 -8.13 -4.99
C PRO A 45 -10.45 -9.40 -5.82
N PRO A 46 -9.63 -10.44 -5.61
CA PRO A 46 -9.84 -11.75 -6.22
C PRO A 46 -11.26 -12.28 -5.98
N PRO A 47 -11.77 -13.17 -6.88
CA PRO A 47 -13.10 -13.79 -6.71
C PRO A 47 -13.27 -14.42 -5.32
N GLY A 48 -14.46 -14.25 -4.74
CA GLY A 48 -14.78 -14.74 -3.40
C GLY A 48 -14.55 -13.73 -2.28
N HIS A 49 -13.94 -12.60 -2.57
CA HIS A 49 -13.73 -11.50 -1.61
C HIS A 49 -14.55 -10.27 -1.98
N VAL A 50 -14.97 -9.51 -0.98
CA VAL A 50 -15.81 -8.32 -1.16
C VAL A 50 -15.14 -7.12 -0.50
N GLN A 51 -15.11 -5.99 -1.22
CA GLN A 51 -14.72 -4.71 -0.64
C GLN A 51 -15.86 -4.16 0.21
N VAL A 52 -15.56 -3.80 1.44
CA VAL A 52 -16.49 -3.16 2.37
C VAL A 52 -16.06 -1.71 2.57
N PRO A 53 -16.92 -0.71 2.31
CA PRO A 53 -16.64 0.68 2.67
C PRO A 53 -16.37 0.79 4.17
N ILE A 54 -15.32 1.55 4.55
CA ILE A 54 -15.00 1.73 5.97
C ILE A 54 -15.78 2.88 6.61
N TRP A 55 -16.34 3.78 5.81
CA TRP A 55 -17.15 4.90 6.27
C TRP A 55 -18.64 4.66 5.96
N PRO A 56 -19.54 4.78 6.94
CA PRO A 56 -20.97 4.50 6.72
C PRO A 56 -21.70 5.60 5.94
N GLY A 57 -21.04 6.72 5.71
CA GLY A 57 -21.58 7.88 5.02
C GLY A 57 -20.50 8.70 4.33
N ALA A 58 -20.58 10.02 4.46
CA ALA A 58 -19.56 10.90 3.92
C ALA A 58 -18.19 10.64 4.54
N VAL A 59 -17.18 10.56 3.70
CA VAL A 59 -15.79 10.37 4.13
C VAL A 59 -15.28 11.66 4.76
N PRO A 60 -14.69 11.65 5.97
CA PRO A 60 -14.16 12.86 6.58
C PRO A 60 -13.07 13.50 5.70
N ASP A 61 -12.99 14.83 5.71
CA ASP A 61 -12.01 15.59 4.94
C ASP A 61 -11.95 15.22 3.44
N ALA A 62 -13.09 14.85 2.85
CA ALA A 62 -13.18 14.54 1.43
C ALA A 62 -12.77 15.73 0.57
N LEU A 63 -11.91 15.50 -0.42
CA LEU A 63 -11.47 16.54 -1.34
C LEU A 63 -12.63 16.90 -2.32
N PRO A 64 -12.98 18.17 -2.47
CA PRO A 64 -13.90 18.57 -3.52
C PRO A 64 -13.26 18.33 -4.88
N ASN A 65 -14.05 17.84 -5.85
CA ASN A 65 -13.61 17.57 -7.23
C ASN A 65 -12.50 16.51 -7.36
N ALA A 66 -12.49 15.53 -6.47
CA ALA A 66 -11.56 14.41 -6.55
C ALA A 66 -11.79 13.61 -7.85
N LYS A 67 -10.72 13.12 -8.46
CA LYS A 67 -10.79 12.25 -9.63
C LYS A 67 -11.37 10.89 -9.23
N PRO A 68 -12.01 10.18 -10.16
CA PRO A 68 -12.44 8.80 -9.91
C PRO A 68 -11.23 7.88 -9.75
N GLU A 69 -11.37 6.89 -8.86
CA GLU A 69 -10.39 5.82 -8.71
C GLU A 69 -10.06 5.16 -10.04
N SER A 70 -8.80 4.86 -10.25
CA SER A 70 -8.34 4.15 -11.45
C SER A 70 -7.21 3.18 -11.13
N VAL A 71 -7.11 2.12 -11.95
CA VAL A 71 -6.01 1.17 -11.94
C VAL A 71 -5.03 1.56 -13.03
N LEU A 72 -3.75 1.62 -12.71
CA LEU A 72 -2.71 1.93 -13.69
C LEU A 72 -2.58 0.79 -14.72
N PRO A 73 -2.42 1.09 -16.01
CA PRO A 73 -2.37 0.07 -17.06
C PRO A 73 -1.29 -0.98 -16.81
N GLY A 74 -1.66 -2.26 -16.95
CA GLY A 74 -0.72 -3.39 -16.83
C GLY A 74 -0.25 -3.70 -15.40
N SER A 75 -0.90 -3.15 -14.38
CA SER A 75 -0.58 -3.39 -12.98
C SER A 75 -1.83 -3.51 -12.11
N ALA A 76 -1.65 -3.90 -10.84
CA ALA A 76 -2.68 -3.79 -9.81
C ALA A 76 -2.50 -2.52 -8.94
N THR A 77 -1.79 -1.54 -9.46
CA THR A 77 -1.55 -0.26 -8.76
C THR A 77 -2.76 0.65 -8.91
N VAL A 78 -3.26 1.14 -7.79
CA VAL A 78 -4.47 1.97 -7.71
C VAL A 78 -4.13 3.41 -7.35
N THR A 79 -4.79 4.36 -7.99
CA THR A 79 -4.69 5.80 -7.66
C THR A 79 -6.07 6.44 -7.52
N ASP A 80 -6.10 7.66 -7.01
CA ASP A 80 -7.29 8.48 -6.83
C ASP A 80 -8.38 7.78 -5.98
N VAL A 81 -7.96 7.05 -4.94
CA VAL A 81 -8.87 6.40 -3.98
C VAL A 81 -9.52 7.48 -3.10
N THR A 82 -10.79 7.74 -3.33
CA THR A 82 -11.60 8.73 -2.57
C THR A 82 -12.60 8.05 -1.65
N GLN A 83 -12.93 6.79 -1.95
CA GLN A 83 -13.81 5.95 -1.15
C GLN A 83 -12.98 4.76 -0.63
N PRO A 84 -12.41 4.88 0.59
CA PRO A 84 -11.58 3.83 1.14
C PRO A 84 -12.43 2.61 1.51
N THR A 85 -11.86 1.43 1.27
CA THR A 85 -12.49 0.14 1.53
C THR A 85 -11.53 -0.80 2.22
N MET A 86 -12.06 -1.78 2.94
CA MET A 86 -11.30 -2.93 3.41
C MET A 86 -11.80 -4.21 2.75
N THR A 87 -10.91 -5.17 2.57
CA THR A 87 -11.23 -6.52 2.10
C THR A 87 -10.70 -7.52 3.11
N VAL A 88 -11.55 -8.44 3.57
CA VAL A 88 -11.19 -9.44 4.58
C VAL A 88 -10.89 -10.76 3.90
N TYR A 89 -9.73 -11.34 4.24
CA TYR A 89 -9.25 -12.63 3.80
C TYR A 89 -9.15 -13.54 5.03
N ALA A 90 -10.08 -14.46 5.16
CA ALA A 90 -10.07 -15.44 6.25
C ALA A 90 -9.20 -16.65 5.90
N PRO A 91 -8.47 -17.24 6.85
CA PRO A 91 -7.72 -18.46 6.61
C PRO A 91 -8.68 -19.64 6.29
N ALA A 92 -8.34 -20.43 5.28
CA ALA A 92 -9.15 -21.56 4.84
C ALA A 92 -9.09 -22.79 5.78
N GLY A 93 -8.14 -22.80 6.72
CA GLY A 93 -7.87 -23.93 7.62
C GLY A 93 -7.81 -23.49 9.09
N ARG A 94 -6.64 -23.78 9.71
CA ARG A 94 -6.37 -23.34 11.09
C ARG A 94 -6.52 -21.81 11.19
N ASN A 95 -7.26 -21.34 12.18
CA ASN A 95 -7.34 -19.93 12.54
C ASN A 95 -6.66 -19.75 13.92
N THR A 96 -5.67 -18.85 13.97
CA THR A 96 -4.90 -18.53 15.19
C THR A 96 -5.61 -17.52 16.08
N GLY A 97 -6.70 -16.94 15.61
CA GLY A 97 -7.35 -15.80 16.25
C GLY A 97 -6.64 -14.46 16.05
N ALA A 98 -5.47 -14.44 15.39
CA ALA A 98 -4.80 -13.19 15.07
C ALA A 98 -5.35 -12.57 13.78
N ALA A 99 -5.33 -11.23 13.71
CA ALA A 99 -5.60 -10.48 12.50
C ALA A 99 -4.48 -9.46 12.22
N VAL A 100 -4.23 -9.19 10.95
CA VAL A 100 -3.29 -8.16 10.51
C VAL A 100 -3.95 -7.28 9.46
N VAL A 101 -3.94 -5.96 9.71
CA VAL A 101 -4.35 -4.98 8.71
C VAL A 101 -3.13 -4.61 7.86
N VAL A 102 -3.28 -4.72 6.55
CA VAL A 102 -2.21 -4.49 5.57
C VAL A 102 -2.35 -3.11 4.95
N PHE A 103 -1.26 -2.35 4.96
CA PHE A 103 -1.14 -1.02 4.35
C PHE A 103 -0.16 -1.09 3.18
N PRO A 104 -0.62 -1.21 1.93
CA PRO A 104 0.24 -1.16 0.75
C PRO A 104 1.01 0.15 0.66
N GLY A 105 2.23 0.11 0.10
CA GLY A 105 3.00 1.30 -0.22
C GLY A 105 2.57 1.96 -1.53
N GLY A 106 3.36 2.94 -1.96
CA GLY A 106 3.13 3.73 -3.17
C GLY A 106 3.28 5.23 -2.97
N GLY A 107 4.10 5.65 -2.00
CA GLY A 107 4.46 7.04 -1.75
C GLY A 107 3.27 7.94 -1.42
N TYR A 108 2.19 7.41 -0.89
CA TYR A 108 0.90 8.11 -0.70
C TYR A 108 0.29 8.68 -1.98
N LYS A 109 0.77 8.29 -3.13
CA LYS A 109 0.26 8.70 -4.45
C LYS A 109 -0.59 7.61 -5.08
N VAL A 110 -0.18 6.37 -4.87
CA VAL A 110 -0.82 5.15 -5.38
C VAL A 110 -0.79 4.08 -4.29
N LEU A 111 -1.42 2.92 -4.55
CA LEU A 111 -1.38 1.72 -3.71
C LEU A 111 -0.96 0.51 -4.55
N ALA A 112 0.10 -0.20 -4.12
CA ALA A 112 0.59 -1.43 -4.75
C ALA A 112 -0.26 -2.63 -4.25
N MET A 113 -1.47 -2.78 -4.79
CA MET A 113 -2.50 -3.68 -4.25
C MET A 113 -2.21 -5.17 -4.42
N ASP A 114 -1.31 -5.57 -5.34
CA ASP A 114 -0.85 -6.96 -5.51
C ASP A 114 0.38 -7.24 -4.63
N LEU A 115 1.51 -6.61 -4.95
CA LEU A 115 2.82 -6.83 -4.36
C LEU A 115 2.84 -6.68 -2.83
N GLU A 116 2.19 -5.64 -2.33
CA GLU A 116 2.17 -5.25 -0.91
C GLU A 116 0.76 -5.34 -0.30
N GLY A 117 -0.15 -6.00 -1.01
CA GLY A 117 -1.53 -6.18 -0.61
C GLY A 117 -1.95 -7.64 -0.65
N THR A 118 -2.47 -8.12 -1.79
CA THR A 118 -3.03 -9.47 -1.90
C THR A 118 -2.01 -10.57 -1.68
N GLU A 119 -0.76 -10.42 -2.16
CA GLU A 119 0.32 -11.39 -1.91
C GLU A 119 0.61 -11.52 -0.40
N ILE A 120 0.56 -10.41 0.34
CA ILE A 120 0.74 -10.41 1.79
C ILE A 120 -0.45 -11.08 2.50
N CYS A 121 -1.67 -10.86 2.01
CA CYS A 121 -2.85 -11.54 2.54
C CYS A 121 -2.79 -13.05 2.33
N ASP A 122 -2.30 -13.51 1.18
CA ASP A 122 -2.10 -14.94 0.91
C ASP A 122 -1.07 -15.55 1.87
N TRP A 123 0.01 -14.84 2.14
CA TRP A 123 1.00 -15.28 3.13
C TRP A 123 0.42 -15.36 4.54
N LEU A 124 -0.27 -14.32 5.01
CA LEU A 124 -0.87 -14.27 6.34
C LEU A 124 -1.91 -15.39 6.53
N THR A 125 -2.81 -15.56 5.56
CA THR A 125 -3.88 -16.58 5.64
C THR A 125 -3.31 -18.00 5.61
N SER A 126 -2.19 -18.22 4.90
CA SER A 126 -1.48 -19.51 4.92
C SER A 126 -0.88 -19.84 6.30
N ARG A 127 -0.70 -18.84 7.19
CA ARG A 127 -0.26 -18.98 8.60
C ARG A 127 -1.43 -19.03 9.58
N GLY A 128 -2.67 -19.01 9.08
CA GLY A 128 -3.86 -19.01 9.92
C GLY A 128 -4.20 -17.64 10.52
N VAL A 129 -3.66 -16.56 9.96
CA VAL A 129 -3.91 -15.19 10.36
C VAL A 129 -4.95 -14.56 9.44
N THR A 130 -5.98 -13.93 9.99
CA THR A 130 -6.95 -13.15 9.20
C THR A 130 -6.25 -11.91 8.65
N CYS A 131 -6.30 -11.72 7.33
CA CYS A 131 -5.78 -10.52 6.69
C CYS A 131 -6.91 -9.53 6.39
N VAL A 132 -6.68 -8.26 6.67
CA VAL A 132 -7.58 -7.16 6.30
C VAL A 132 -6.79 -6.18 5.43
N LEU A 133 -7.01 -6.23 4.12
CA LEU A 133 -6.35 -5.34 3.17
C LEU A 133 -7.07 -4.00 3.12
N LEU A 134 -6.40 -2.92 3.51
CA LEU A 134 -6.95 -1.58 3.48
C LEU A 134 -6.54 -0.86 2.18
N LYS A 135 -7.53 -0.52 1.37
CA LYS A 135 -7.39 0.43 0.26
C LYS A 135 -7.68 1.82 0.81
N TYR A 136 -6.66 2.46 1.37
CA TYR A 136 -6.77 3.79 1.99
C TYR A 136 -6.71 4.92 0.96
N ARG A 137 -7.14 6.11 1.35
CA ARG A 137 -7.20 7.29 0.45
C ARG A 137 -5.82 7.72 -0.05
N VAL A 138 -5.71 7.85 -1.37
CA VAL A 138 -4.59 8.42 -2.11
C VAL A 138 -5.11 9.19 -3.35
N PRO A 139 -4.44 10.21 -3.89
CA PRO A 139 -3.24 10.76 -3.30
C PRO A 139 -3.59 11.49 -2.00
N ASN A 140 -2.84 11.23 -0.96
CA ASN A 140 -2.74 12.22 0.09
C ASN A 140 -1.97 13.39 -0.52
N SER A 141 -2.35 14.61 -0.15
CA SER A 141 -1.63 15.79 -0.58
C SER A 141 -0.13 15.53 -0.39
N GLY A 142 0.56 15.33 -1.51
CA GLY A 142 2.00 15.16 -1.50
C GLY A 142 2.68 16.33 -0.80
N PRO A 143 3.99 16.29 -0.60
CA PRO A 143 4.70 17.37 0.05
C PRO A 143 4.33 18.70 -0.64
N THR A 144 3.69 19.56 0.11
CA THR A 144 3.36 20.91 -0.36
C THR A 144 4.51 21.83 -0.01
N TRP A 145 4.96 22.60 -0.98
CA TRP A 145 5.93 23.67 -0.74
C TRP A 145 5.17 24.93 -0.35
N GLU A 146 5.25 25.29 0.91
CA GLU A 146 4.75 26.60 1.38
C GLU A 146 5.94 27.44 1.84
N LYS A 147 6.08 28.66 1.29
CA LYS A 147 7.14 29.61 1.63
C LYS A 147 8.56 29.06 1.50
N GLY A 148 8.81 28.14 0.54
CA GLY A 148 10.11 27.54 0.32
C GLY A 148 10.48 26.43 1.32
N GLN A 149 9.57 26.07 2.22
CA GLN A 149 9.73 24.92 3.11
C GLN A 149 8.84 23.78 2.64
N ARG A 150 9.42 22.57 2.62
CA ARG A 150 8.68 21.37 2.33
C ARG A 150 7.84 20.99 3.55
N HIS A 151 6.53 21.01 3.38
CA HIS A 151 5.61 20.45 4.36
C HIS A 151 5.34 19.01 3.96
N TYR A 152 5.57 18.12 4.88
CA TYR A 152 5.34 16.69 4.69
C TYR A 152 3.87 16.40 4.38
N PRO A 153 3.59 15.30 3.65
CA PRO A 153 2.23 14.93 3.36
C PRO A 153 1.45 14.92 4.66
N LYS A 154 0.39 15.68 4.69
CA LYS A 154 -0.63 15.53 5.72
C LYS A 154 -1.26 14.15 5.46
N VAL A 155 -0.66 13.10 6.00
CA VAL A 155 -1.21 11.73 5.97
C VAL A 155 -2.51 11.60 6.76
N GLN A 156 -3.10 12.73 7.13
CA GLN A 156 -4.28 12.79 7.98
C GLN A 156 -5.38 11.88 7.47
N THR A 157 -5.67 11.89 6.16
CA THR A 157 -6.76 11.09 5.61
C THR A 157 -6.43 9.60 5.59
N ALA A 158 -5.19 9.19 5.30
CA ALA A 158 -4.76 7.80 5.40
C ALA A 158 -4.73 7.33 6.86
N LEU A 159 -4.30 8.18 7.79
CA LEU A 159 -4.33 7.87 9.22
C LEU A 159 -5.76 7.73 9.76
N GLN A 160 -6.70 8.59 9.32
CA GLN A 160 -8.12 8.42 9.63
C GLN A 160 -8.65 7.06 9.17
N ASP A 161 -8.32 6.67 7.93
CA ASP A 161 -8.75 5.39 7.36
C ASP A 161 -8.14 4.21 8.13
N ALA A 162 -6.87 4.29 8.53
CA ALA A 162 -6.20 3.27 9.33
C ALA A 162 -6.81 3.17 10.74
N GLN A 163 -7.00 4.28 11.44
CA GLN A 163 -7.64 4.32 12.75
C GLN A 163 -9.07 3.75 12.70
N ARG A 164 -9.83 4.12 11.67
CA ARG A 164 -11.19 3.62 11.44
C ARG A 164 -11.20 2.11 11.22
N THR A 165 -10.30 1.62 10.37
CA THR A 165 -10.21 0.19 10.05
C THR A 165 -9.90 -0.64 11.29
N LEU A 166 -8.98 -0.22 12.17
CA LEU A 166 -8.68 -0.93 13.41
C LEU A 166 -9.91 -1.02 14.34
N GLY A 167 -10.69 0.05 14.44
CA GLY A 167 -11.96 0.05 15.19
C GLY A 167 -12.96 -0.94 14.61
N LEU A 168 -13.12 -0.98 13.28
CA LEU A 168 -14.01 -1.92 12.59
C LEU A 168 -13.54 -3.37 12.74
N VAL A 169 -12.26 -3.68 12.61
CA VAL A 169 -11.72 -5.02 12.81
C VAL A 169 -12.02 -5.48 14.25
N ARG A 170 -11.81 -4.62 15.22
CA ARG A 170 -12.08 -4.91 16.63
C ARG A 170 -13.56 -5.09 16.90
N GLN A 171 -14.43 -4.32 16.24
CA GLN A 171 -15.89 -4.46 16.35
C GLN A 171 -16.38 -5.79 15.77
N HIS A 172 -15.80 -6.24 14.67
CA HIS A 172 -16.18 -7.48 13.98
C HIS A 172 -15.37 -8.70 14.43
N ALA A 173 -14.51 -8.56 15.45
CA ALA A 173 -13.57 -9.60 15.88
C ALA A 173 -14.24 -10.94 16.14
N ALA A 174 -15.36 -10.96 16.89
CA ALA A 174 -16.11 -12.18 17.17
C ALA A 174 -16.68 -12.84 15.89
N GLN A 175 -17.21 -12.03 14.97
CA GLN A 175 -17.76 -12.51 13.69
C GLN A 175 -16.69 -13.15 12.81
N TRP A 176 -15.46 -12.62 12.84
CA TRP A 176 -14.33 -13.11 12.03
C TRP A 176 -13.45 -14.11 12.76
N HIS A 177 -13.87 -14.55 13.96
CA HIS A 177 -13.10 -15.46 14.82
C HIS A 177 -11.69 -14.91 15.12
N VAL A 178 -11.62 -13.62 15.42
CA VAL A 178 -10.41 -12.87 15.78
C VAL A 178 -10.45 -12.55 17.27
N ASP A 179 -9.32 -12.69 17.95
CA ASP A 179 -9.12 -12.18 19.30
C ASP A 179 -8.93 -10.64 19.22
N PRO A 180 -9.77 -9.82 19.86
CA PRO A 180 -9.66 -8.38 19.82
C PRO A 180 -8.36 -7.82 20.43
N HIS A 181 -7.55 -8.66 21.08
CA HIS A 181 -6.23 -8.35 21.64
C HIS A 181 -5.06 -8.91 20.80
N LYS A 182 -5.34 -9.45 19.60
CA LYS A 182 -4.34 -9.97 18.65
C LYS A 182 -4.51 -9.34 17.27
N ILE A 183 -4.72 -8.04 17.20
CA ILE A 183 -4.91 -7.28 15.95
C ILE A 183 -3.68 -6.42 15.70
N GLY A 184 -2.86 -6.82 14.75
CA GLY A 184 -1.66 -6.08 14.34
C GLY A 184 -1.82 -5.34 13.01
N VAL A 185 -0.75 -4.68 12.63
CA VAL A 185 -0.63 -3.97 11.35
C VAL A 185 0.69 -4.32 10.67
N ILE A 186 0.68 -4.37 9.35
CA ILE A 186 1.87 -4.44 8.51
C ILE A 186 1.78 -3.41 7.40
N GLY A 187 2.88 -2.74 7.11
CA GLY A 187 2.91 -1.77 6.03
C GLY A 187 4.28 -1.68 5.37
N PHE A 188 4.27 -1.21 4.15
CA PHE A 188 5.40 -1.20 3.23
C PHE A 188 5.65 0.21 2.71
N SER A 189 6.91 0.68 2.67
CA SER A 189 7.23 2.01 2.15
C SER A 189 6.40 3.09 2.84
N ALA A 190 5.61 3.88 2.11
CA ALA A 190 4.65 4.81 2.69
C ALA A 190 3.62 4.14 3.64
N GLY A 191 3.24 2.87 3.36
CA GLY A 191 2.43 2.06 4.28
C GLY A 191 3.17 1.73 5.57
N GLY A 192 4.51 1.56 5.52
CA GLY A 192 5.37 1.42 6.70
C GLY A 192 5.41 2.68 7.55
N HIS A 193 5.43 3.86 6.93
CA HIS A 193 5.20 5.12 7.62
C HIS A 193 3.81 5.17 8.29
N LEU A 194 2.76 4.72 7.58
CA LEU A 194 1.41 4.69 8.13
C LEU A 194 1.30 3.76 9.35
N VAL A 195 2.08 2.66 9.38
CA VAL A 195 2.24 1.82 10.58
C VAL A 195 2.80 2.63 11.74
N ALA A 196 3.89 3.38 11.54
CA ALA A 196 4.48 4.22 12.57
C ALA A 196 3.54 5.32 13.03
N ALA A 197 2.88 6.02 12.08
CA ALA A 197 1.90 7.07 12.39
C ALA A 197 0.72 6.52 13.22
N LEU A 198 0.12 5.40 12.83
CA LEU A 198 -0.97 4.78 13.58
C LEU A 198 -0.51 4.30 14.96
N SER A 199 0.67 3.67 15.05
CA SER A 199 1.26 3.15 16.28
C SER A 199 1.61 4.24 17.30
N THR A 200 1.60 5.50 16.91
CA THR A 200 1.93 6.65 17.77
C THR A 200 0.80 7.65 17.93
N HIS A 201 -0.29 7.54 17.15
CA HIS A 201 -1.47 8.42 17.20
C HIS A 201 -2.77 7.68 17.58
N PHE A 202 -2.67 6.55 18.24
CA PHE A 202 -3.85 5.74 18.59
C PHE A 202 -4.67 6.30 19.76
N SER A 203 -4.08 7.15 20.60
CA SER A 203 -4.74 7.70 21.79
C SER A 203 -5.85 8.70 21.46
N GLN A 204 -5.77 9.33 20.30
CA GLN A 204 -6.75 10.29 19.81
C GLN A 204 -7.04 10.07 18.33
N ARG A 205 -8.32 9.92 17.98
CA ARG A 205 -8.73 9.86 16.59
C ARG A 205 -8.58 11.23 15.91
N THR A 206 -8.16 11.22 14.68
CA THR A 206 -7.97 12.43 13.86
C THR A 206 -9.24 12.84 13.11
N TYR A 207 -10.38 12.26 13.49
CA TYR A 207 -11.73 12.56 12.96
C TYR A 207 -12.78 12.44 14.07
N ALA A 208 -13.94 13.04 13.85
CA ALA A 208 -15.07 12.91 14.77
C ALA A 208 -15.67 11.50 14.72
N PRO A 209 -15.95 10.86 15.87
CA PRO A 209 -16.56 9.51 15.90
C PRO A 209 -17.88 9.48 15.11
N VAL A 210 -18.08 8.42 14.31
CA VAL A 210 -19.27 8.26 13.46
C VAL A 210 -20.21 7.13 13.94
N ASP A 211 -19.67 6.11 14.63
CA ASP A 211 -20.46 5.00 15.17
C ASP A 211 -19.75 4.27 16.33
N ASP A 212 -20.26 3.10 16.73
CA ASP A 212 -19.75 2.32 17.87
C ASP A 212 -18.34 1.76 17.65
N ALA A 213 -17.88 1.54 16.39
CA ALA A 213 -16.52 1.12 16.12
C ALA A 213 -15.49 2.14 16.60
N ASP A 214 -15.87 3.41 16.62
CA ASP A 214 -14.98 4.51 17.02
C ASP A 214 -14.85 4.66 18.54
N LYS A 215 -15.67 3.95 19.32
CA LYS A 215 -15.52 3.81 20.77
C LYS A 215 -14.47 2.76 21.15
N LEU A 216 -14.11 1.87 20.20
CA LEU A 216 -13.11 0.85 20.42
C LEU A 216 -11.69 1.40 20.16
N SER A 217 -10.69 0.80 20.78
CA SER A 217 -9.30 1.19 20.60
C SER A 217 -8.87 1.04 19.14
N CYS A 218 -8.17 2.03 18.60
CA CYS A 218 -7.48 1.92 17.31
C CYS A 218 -5.97 1.67 17.48
N ARG A 219 -5.49 1.33 18.70
CA ARG A 219 -4.13 0.91 18.94
C ARG A 219 -3.90 -0.48 18.35
N PRO A 220 -2.90 -0.70 17.49
CA PRO A 220 -2.50 -2.05 17.10
C PRO A 220 -1.89 -2.78 18.30
N ASP A 221 -2.09 -4.10 18.37
CA ASP A 221 -1.50 -4.91 19.44
C ASP A 221 -0.03 -5.27 19.13
N PHE A 222 0.35 -5.25 17.85
CA PHE A 222 1.71 -5.36 17.33
C PHE A 222 1.83 -4.68 15.95
N ALA A 223 3.05 -4.36 15.52
CA ALA A 223 3.28 -3.60 14.30
C ALA A 223 4.48 -4.12 13.51
N MET A 224 4.39 -4.12 12.20
CA MET A 224 5.48 -4.48 11.28
C MET A 224 5.64 -3.39 10.23
N ALA A 225 6.78 -2.70 10.20
CA ALA A 225 7.10 -1.68 9.23
C ALA A 225 8.29 -2.13 8.36
N LEU A 226 8.02 -2.34 7.07
CA LEU A 226 8.98 -2.85 6.11
C LEU A 226 9.40 -1.70 5.17
N TYR A 227 10.69 -1.49 5.07
CA TYR A 227 11.30 -0.40 4.31
C TYR A 227 10.49 0.90 4.38
N PRO A 228 10.17 1.36 5.61
CA PRO A 228 9.35 2.56 5.79
C PRO A 228 10.05 3.79 5.24
N GLY A 229 9.28 4.72 4.66
CA GLY A 229 9.74 6.06 4.34
C GLY A 229 9.27 7.09 5.36
N HIS A 230 9.59 8.36 5.12
CA HIS A 230 9.04 9.54 5.81
C HIS A 230 9.19 9.56 7.34
N LEU A 231 10.23 8.94 7.90
CA LEU A 231 10.49 8.89 9.35
C LEU A 231 11.69 9.73 9.77
N TRP A 232 12.68 9.89 8.91
CA TRP A 232 13.88 10.67 9.23
C TRP A 232 13.67 12.16 8.95
N VAL A 233 14.08 13.02 9.88
CA VAL A 233 13.87 14.47 9.81
C VAL A 233 14.54 15.12 8.59
N HIS A 234 15.67 14.57 8.13
CA HIS A 234 16.46 15.11 7.01
C HIS A 234 16.22 14.39 5.65
N GLU A 235 15.20 13.53 5.54
CA GLU A 235 14.90 12.76 4.34
C GLU A 235 14.85 13.62 3.07
N ASP A 236 14.24 14.78 3.17
CA ASP A 236 13.95 15.66 2.03
C ASP A 236 15.01 16.71 1.76
N GLU A 237 16.06 16.75 2.56
CA GLU A 237 17.15 17.69 2.36
C GLU A 237 18.11 17.23 1.25
N ASP A 238 18.73 18.19 0.59
CA ASP A 238 19.74 17.90 -0.42
C ASP A 238 20.89 17.11 0.23
N LYS A 239 21.25 15.97 -0.38
CA LYS A 239 22.36 15.10 0.10
C LYS A 239 23.67 15.85 0.34
N ALA A 240 23.92 16.94 -0.40
CA ALA A 240 25.14 17.73 -0.25
C ALA A 240 25.15 18.60 1.01
N THR A 241 23.99 18.89 1.59
CA THR A 241 23.85 19.86 2.70
C THR A 241 23.18 19.28 3.94
N ARG A 242 22.52 18.12 3.83
CA ARG A 242 21.80 17.50 4.95
C ARG A 242 22.74 17.04 6.04
N ASN A 243 22.27 17.11 7.28
CA ASN A 243 23.04 16.63 8.44
C ASN A 243 22.84 15.11 8.62
N GLU A 244 23.67 14.31 7.96
CA GLU A 244 23.63 12.84 8.07
C GLU A 244 23.95 12.30 9.48
N ALA A 245 24.56 13.12 10.33
CA ALA A 245 24.83 12.73 11.72
C ALA A 245 23.62 12.91 12.66
N ASP A 246 22.61 13.65 12.23
CA ASP A 246 21.39 13.84 13.00
C ASP A 246 20.39 12.70 12.74
N MET A 247 20.42 11.70 13.58
CA MET A 247 19.52 10.56 13.56
C MET A 247 18.25 10.84 14.36
N SER A 248 17.60 11.99 14.10
CA SER A 248 16.34 12.38 14.73
C SER A 248 15.14 11.85 13.97
N LEU A 249 14.22 11.25 14.72
CA LEU A 249 12.89 10.90 14.24
C LEU A 249 12.09 12.17 13.97
N ARG A 250 11.25 12.15 12.96
CA ARG A 250 10.33 13.25 12.64
C ARG A 250 9.45 13.62 13.86
N PRO A 251 9.24 14.91 14.10
CA PRO A 251 8.55 15.39 15.30
C PRO A 251 7.06 15.04 15.32
N ASP A 252 6.47 14.63 14.19
CA ASP A 252 5.08 14.19 14.10
C ASP A 252 4.89 12.70 14.45
N ILE A 253 5.96 11.95 14.72
CA ILE A 253 5.91 10.55 15.15
C ILE A 253 6.27 10.47 16.64
N HIS A 254 5.27 10.37 17.49
CA HIS A 254 5.40 10.45 18.95
C HIS A 254 5.51 9.08 19.61
N VAL A 255 6.68 8.47 19.60
CA VAL A 255 6.91 7.18 20.25
C VAL A 255 6.82 7.32 21.77
N SER A 256 6.10 6.42 22.40
CA SER A 256 5.93 6.31 23.86
C SER A 256 6.04 4.85 24.31
N ALA A 257 6.05 4.61 25.61
CA ALA A 257 6.03 3.25 26.16
C ALA A 257 4.77 2.46 25.77
N ASP A 258 3.70 3.14 25.38
CA ASP A 258 2.46 2.52 24.92
C ASP A 258 2.47 2.18 23.43
N THR A 259 3.50 2.56 22.69
CA THR A 259 3.69 2.15 21.29
C THR A 259 3.78 0.61 21.23
N PRO A 260 3.11 -0.07 20.28
CA PRO A 260 3.07 -1.54 20.25
C PRO A 260 4.45 -2.15 19.96
N PRO A 261 4.70 -3.41 20.37
CA PRO A 261 5.87 -4.18 19.92
C PRO A 261 6.00 -4.10 18.41
N THR A 262 7.22 -3.83 17.92
CA THR A 262 7.44 -3.48 16.51
C THR A 262 8.54 -4.33 15.86
N PHE A 263 8.25 -4.83 14.66
CA PHE A 263 9.21 -5.48 13.76
C PHE A 263 9.59 -4.51 12.64
N LEU A 264 10.90 -4.36 12.39
CA LEU A 264 11.46 -3.49 11.36
C LEU A 264 12.32 -4.30 10.37
N LEU A 265 12.21 -3.97 9.09
CA LEU A 265 13.01 -4.58 8.03
C LEU A 265 13.44 -3.51 7.02
N GLN A 266 14.73 -3.49 6.67
CA GLN A 266 15.30 -2.55 5.71
C GLN A 266 16.45 -3.17 4.93
N ALA A 267 16.69 -2.70 3.69
CA ALA A 267 17.91 -2.92 2.94
C ALA A 267 18.78 -1.65 2.94
N GLU A 268 20.09 -1.80 3.09
CA GLU A 268 21.03 -0.67 3.08
C GLU A 268 21.15 -0.03 1.70
N ASP A 269 20.98 -0.85 0.63
CA ASP A 269 21.02 -0.41 -0.75
C ASP A 269 19.67 0.14 -1.26
N ASP A 270 18.74 0.43 -0.35
CA ASP A 270 17.48 1.09 -0.70
C ASP A 270 17.74 2.56 -1.05
N HIS A 271 17.53 2.89 -2.32
CA HIS A 271 17.73 4.25 -2.85
C HIS A 271 16.44 5.09 -2.92
N VAL A 272 15.32 4.51 -2.51
CA VAL A 272 14.04 5.21 -2.42
C VAL A 272 13.84 5.75 -1.02
N ASP A 273 13.86 4.85 -0.03
CA ASP A 273 13.75 5.17 1.39
C ASP A 273 15.02 4.65 2.09
N GLY A 274 15.97 5.54 2.38
CA GLY A 274 17.26 5.18 2.96
C GLY A 274 17.13 4.45 4.32
N VAL A 275 18.18 3.75 4.70
CA VAL A 275 18.24 2.96 5.94
C VAL A 275 17.97 3.79 7.19
N GLU A 276 18.24 5.09 7.13
CA GLU A 276 18.02 6.06 8.20
C GLU A 276 16.58 6.05 8.70
N GLN A 277 15.61 5.81 7.80
CA GLN A 277 14.20 5.75 8.14
C GLN A 277 13.91 4.72 9.24
N SER A 278 14.38 3.49 9.05
CA SER A 278 14.22 2.42 10.03
C SER A 278 15.10 2.63 11.27
N LEU A 279 16.33 3.16 11.11
CA LEU A 279 17.24 3.41 12.22
C LEU A 279 16.70 4.45 13.20
N VAL A 280 16.18 5.58 12.71
CA VAL A 280 15.64 6.63 13.61
C VAL A 280 14.42 6.13 14.37
N TYR A 281 13.57 5.33 13.74
CA TYR A 281 12.40 4.76 14.38
C TYR A 281 12.81 3.70 15.43
N TYR A 282 13.74 2.82 15.10
CA TYR A 282 14.30 1.84 16.03
C TYR A 282 14.87 2.51 17.27
N ILE A 283 15.69 3.56 17.09
CA ILE A 283 16.32 4.30 18.21
C ILE A 283 15.22 4.92 19.11
N ALA A 284 14.18 5.47 18.54
CA ALA A 284 13.07 6.05 19.30
C ALA A 284 12.28 4.97 20.08
N LEU A 285 11.98 3.84 19.45
CA LEU A 285 11.31 2.70 20.08
C LEU A 285 12.14 2.15 21.24
N GLN A 286 13.44 1.94 21.03
CA GLN A 286 14.37 1.46 22.05
C GLN A 286 14.47 2.43 23.24
N LYS A 287 14.55 3.74 23.00
CA LYS A 287 14.56 4.76 24.05
C LYS A 287 13.27 4.79 24.88
N ALA A 288 12.14 4.47 24.25
CA ALA A 288 10.83 4.40 24.92
C ALA A 288 10.61 3.05 25.64
N GLY A 289 11.52 2.09 25.52
CA GLY A 289 11.40 0.76 26.13
C GLY A 289 10.41 -0.16 25.39
N VAL A 290 10.10 0.13 24.13
CA VAL A 290 9.21 -0.69 23.30
C VAL A 290 9.97 -1.93 22.83
N PRO A 291 9.42 -3.17 23.03
CA PRO A 291 10.02 -4.37 22.46
C PRO A 291 10.10 -4.26 20.93
N THR A 292 11.30 -4.33 20.39
CA THR A 292 11.55 -4.10 18.97
C THR A 292 12.55 -5.10 18.42
N GLU A 293 12.21 -5.71 17.28
CA GLU A 293 13.13 -6.54 16.50
C GLU A 293 13.38 -5.85 15.15
N MET A 294 14.64 -5.77 14.74
CA MET A 294 15.04 -5.12 13.50
C MET A 294 16.04 -5.96 12.72
N HIS A 295 15.78 -6.09 11.41
CA HIS A 295 16.66 -6.78 10.48
C HIS A 295 17.13 -5.82 9.39
N LEU A 296 18.45 -5.70 9.24
CA LEU A 296 19.10 -4.95 8.19
C LEU A 296 19.86 -5.89 7.27
N TYR A 297 19.68 -5.69 5.97
CA TYR A 297 20.36 -6.43 4.93
C TYR A 297 21.19 -5.47 4.08
N ALA A 298 22.39 -5.88 3.69
CA ALA A 298 23.25 -5.07 2.82
C ALA A 298 22.63 -4.84 1.44
N GLN A 299 21.80 -5.80 0.97
CA GLN A 299 21.21 -5.77 -0.36
C GLN A 299 19.76 -6.26 -0.32
N GLY A 300 18.92 -5.60 -1.10
CA GLY A 300 17.50 -5.92 -1.23
C GLY A 300 16.75 -4.88 -2.05
N SER A 301 17.29 -3.67 -2.14
CA SER A 301 16.65 -2.51 -2.77
C SER A 301 15.31 -2.19 -2.11
N HIS A 302 14.38 -1.58 -2.85
CA HIS A 302 13.07 -1.17 -2.38
C HIS A 302 11.95 -2.03 -2.99
N ALA A 303 10.77 -2.07 -2.35
CA ALA A 303 9.55 -2.69 -2.86
C ALA A 303 9.71 -4.15 -3.30
N PHE A 304 10.43 -4.96 -2.52
CA PHE A 304 10.59 -6.38 -2.81
C PHE A 304 9.37 -7.22 -2.42
N GLY A 305 8.54 -6.80 -1.47
CA GLY A 305 7.38 -7.55 -0.98
C GLY A 305 7.72 -8.97 -0.55
N LEU A 306 6.96 -9.95 -1.07
CA LEU A 306 7.24 -11.38 -0.91
C LEU A 306 7.91 -12.00 -2.15
N ARG A 307 8.13 -11.21 -3.21
CA ARG A 307 8.67 -11.73 -4.46
C ARG A 307 10.13 -12.14 -4.29
N PRO A 308 10.51 -13.35 -4.75
CA PRO A 308 11.86 -13.85 -4.56
C PRO A 308 12.91 -12.96 -5.21
N THR A 309 13.95 -12.65 -4.48
CA THR A 309 15.17 -12.02 -4.97
C THR A 309 16.34 -13.01 -4.82
N LYS A 310 17.49 -12.70 -5.42
CA LYS A 310 18.72 -13.49 -5.20
C LYS A 310 19.38 -13.21 -3.84
N PHE A 311 18.83 -12.29 -3.05
CA PHE A 311 19.41 -11.83 -1.80
C PHE A 311 18.77 -12.47 -0.57
N PRO A 312 19.49 -12.58 0.55
CA PRO A 312 18.99 -13.15 1.79
C PRO A 312 17.73 -12.50 2.34
N ILE A 313 17.48 -11.22 2.01
CA ILE A 313 16.28 -10.48 2.44
C ILE A 313 14.98 -11.18 2.04
N SER A 314 14.97 -12.01 0.99
CA SER A 314 13.80 -12.81 0.60
C SER A 314 13.32 -13.78 1.68
N HIS A 315 14.14 -14.06 2.71
CA HIS A 315 13.78 -14.90 3.84
C HIS A 315 13.08 -14.14 4.99
N TRP A 316 12.84 -12.85 4.83
CA TRP A 316 12.20 -12.04 5.88
C TRP A 316 10.85 -12.60 6.39
N PRO A 317 10.00 -13.27 5.58
CA PRO A 317 8.73 -13.79 6.08
C PRO A 317 8.90 -14.86 7.16
N VAL A 318 10.02 -15.62 7.12
CA VAL A 318 10.36 -16.60 8.16
C VAL A 318 10.72 -15.90 9.47
N LEU A 319 11.48 -14.80 9.39
CA LEU A 319 11.85 -14.00 10.56
C LEU A 319 10.64 -13.33 11.18
N ALA A 320 9.75 -12.76 10.36
CA ALA A 320 8.51 -12.17 10.83
C ALA A 320 7.60 -13.21 11.51
N GLU A 321 7.47 -14.42 10.96
CA GLU A 321 6.73 -15.52 11.58
C GLU A 321 7.34 -15.93 12.92
N GLN A 322 8.66 -16.07 13.02
CA GLN A 322 9.35 -16.35 14.27
C GLN A 322 9.14 -15.27 15.32
N TRP A 323 9.21 -14.00 14.91
CA TRP A 323 8.91 -12.88 15.79
C TRP A 323 7.47 -12.91 16.30
N LEU A 324 6.48 -13.21 15.46
CA LEU A 324 5.08 -13.35 15.86
C LEU A 324 4.88 -14.48 16.88
N HIS A 325 5.64 -15.57 16.80
CA HIS A 325 5.68 -16.59 17.84
C HIS A 325 6.30 -16.05 19.15
N THR A 326 7.40 -15.33 19.06
CA THR A 326 8.14 -14.76 20.21
C THR A 326 7.25 -13.83 21.05
N ILE A 327 6.42 -13.00 20.38
CA ILE A 327 5.51 -12.08 21.06
C ILE A 327 4.14 -12.70 21.42
N GLY A 328 3.95 -14.02 21.20
CA GLY A 328 2.73 -14.75 21.59
C GLY A 328 1.51 -14.48 20.72
N VAL A 329 1.69 -13.91 19.53
CA VAL A 329 0.59 -13.71 18.54
C VAL A 329 0.24 -15.03 17.88
N LEU A 330 1.25 -15.79 17.48
CA LEU A 330 1.11 -17.18 17.01
C LEU A 330 1.39 -18.15 18.17
N ASP A 331 0.77 -19.34 18.13
CA ASP A 331 1.05 -20.36 19.13
C ASP A 331 2.53 -20.77 19.10
N PRO A 332 3.11 -21.14 20.25
CA PRO A 332 4.48 -21.63 20.29
C PRO A 332 4.72 -22.70 19.24
N GLN A 333 5.83 -22.61 18.50
CA GLN A 333 6.28 -23.72 17.67
C GLN A 333 6.52 -24.92 18.60
N LYS A 334 5.89 -26.06 18.29
CA LYS A 334 6.25 -27.30 18.97
C LYS A 334 7.67 -27.62 18.52
N ASP A 335 8.61 -27.67 19.46
CA ASP A 335 9.94 -28.17 19.22
C ASP A 335 9.81 -29.58 18.60
N ASN A 336 10.24 -29.71 17.33
CA ASN A 336 10.31 -31.00 16.62
C ASN A 336 11.65 -31.68 16.92
#